data_0e3c1ff228d1e2fa89994d1dab762d81
#
_entry.id   0e3c1ff228d1e2fa89994d1dab762d81
#
_cell.length_a   1.000
_cell.length_b   1.000
_cell.length_c   1.000
_cell.angle_alpha   90.00
_cell.angle_beta   90.00
_cell.angle_gamma   90.00
#
_symmetry.space_group_name_H-M   'P 1'
#
loop_
_entity.id
_entity.type
_entity.pdbx_description
1 polymer ?
#
loop_
_entity_poly.entity_id
_entity_poly.type
_entity_poly.pdbx_seq_one_letter_code
_entity_poly.pdbx_strand_id
1 'polypeptide(L)'
;MKKHLFWLCVLAFSASLHVTAQSFKQQISVHPELSANNYLAYPTPSGKLTPAPSGYFPVYLSHYGRHGSRYLIHAQQYLRPIEVLERADSAGVLTNEGEDVLKKLRLMYAESYKRWGELTPLGAQQHQQIARRMYERFPSVFRDSVWVDAKSTDVIRCILSMENELQELIRHNPRLRIRHDASAHDMYFMNQSDKKLSHQRDSSAVKNTIDEWGKRNIDTKPLMARLFKDKEYVAKKVDAGQLSFDLFSLASIVQNSEIRHSLSLYNLFTPEELYRLWERSNAWWYLRYASAPQSGGNQPFSQRNLLRKIITDADSCLALPHPGVTLRFGHDTMVMPLTCLLNLNNSDIRVSDIDSLDLKGWSSTRIVPMAANIQFVFYKNPRKPKAETLVKVLLNEEEATLPLPKTSAPYYYKWSDFKKFYLSKLSSYHE
;
A
#
# COMPACT_ATOMS: atom_id res chain seq x y z
N MET A 1 -30.92 -14.19 -70.66
CA MET A 1 -29.64 -14.01 -69.99
C MET A 1 -29.89 -13.49 -68.59
N LYS A 2 -29.92 -14.35 -67.59
CA LYS A 2 -30.18 -14.00 -66.19
C LYS A 2 -28.84 -14.01 -65.46
N LYS A 3 -28.43 -12.86 -64.88
CA LYS A 3 -27.24 -12.71 -63.98
C LYS A 3 -27.63 -13.07 -62.57
N HIS A 4 -27.04 -14.13 -62.00
CA HIS A 4 -27.15 -14.50 -60.62
C HIS A 4 -26.08 -13.74 -59.80
N LEU A 5 -26.52 -12.91 -58.90
CA LEU A 5 -25.66 -12.20 -57.91
C LEU A 5 -25.53 -13.07 -56.67
N PHE A 6 -24.32 -13.58 -56.40
CA PHE A 6 -23.99 -14.37 -55.21
C PHE A 6 -23.66 -13.43 -54.07
N TRP A 7 -24.46 -13.43 -53.02
CA TRP A 7 -24.13 -12.75 -51.74
C TRP A 7 -23.33 -13.69 -50.88
N LEU A 8 -22.06 -13.37 -50.61
CA LEU A 8 -21.23 -14.00 -49.59
C LEU A 8 -21.49 -13.29 -48.24
N CYS A 9 -22.22 -13.94 -47.36
CA CYS A 9 -22.28 -13.52 -45.95
C CYS A 9 -20.99 -13.95 -45.23
N VAL A 10 -20.11 -12.99 -44.92
CA VAL A 10 -18.96 -13.20 -44.02
C VAL A 10 -19.48 -13.06 -42.60
N LEU A 11 -19.71 -14.19 -41.93
CA LEU A 11 -19.93 -14.23 -40.46
C LEU A 11 -18.59 -14.03 -39.79
N ALA A 12 -18.35 -12.78 -39.34
CA ALA A 12 -17.25 -12.48 -38.43
C ALA A 12 -17.59 -13.01 -37.05
N PHE A 13 -17.02 -14.16 -36.68
CA PHE A 13 -17.01 -14.67 -35.31
C PHE A 13 -16.06 -13.77 -34.49
N SER A 14 -16.61 -12.79 -33.78
CA SER A 14 -15.89 -12.07 -32.72
C SER A 14 -15.74 -13.00 -31.52
N ALA A 15 -14.64 -13.75 -31.48
CA ALA A 15 -14.21 -14.46 -30.30
C ALA A 15 -13.81 -13.40 -29.26
N SER A 16 -14.73 -13.09 -28.34
CA SER A 16 -14.42 -12.31 -27.13
C SER A 16 -13.47 -13.16 -26.29
N LEU A 17 -12.18 -12.88 -26.37
CA LEU A 17 -11.19 -13.39 -25.43
C LEU A 17 -11.56 -12.83 -24.05
N HIS A 18 -12.32 -13.59 -23.28
CA HIS A 18 -12.47 -13.37 -21.84
C HIS A 18 -11.11 -13.72 -21.21
N VAL A 19 -10.24 -12.72 -21.07
CA VAL A 19 -9.10 -12.83 -20.19
C VAL A 19 -9.70 -12.89 -18.78
N THR A 20 -9.91 -14.11 -18.28
CA THR A 20 -10.28 -14.31 -16.88
C THR A 20 -9.11 -13.79 -16.04
N ALA A 21 -9.34 -12.75 -15.25
CA ALA A 21 -8.33 -12.24 -14.33
C ALA A 21 -7.86 -13.42 -13.45
N GLN A 22 -6.56 -13.67 -13.48
CA GLN A 22 -5.95 -14.73 -12.68
C GLN A 22 -6.25 -14.49 -11.21
N SER A 23 -6.72 -15.50 -10.45
CA SER A 23 -6.99 -15.36 -9.03
C SER A 23 -5.73 -14.93 -8.28
N PHE A 24 -5.87 -14.21 -7.17
CA PHE A 24 -4.70 -13.76 -6.40
C PHE A 24 -3.87 -14.94 -5.88
N LYS A 25 -4.52 -16.06 -5.57
CA LYS A 25 -3.86 -17.34 -5.26
C LYS A 25 -2.93 -17.82 -6.38
N GLN A 26 -3.39 -17.75 -7.64
CA GLN A 26 -2.57 -18.10 -8.80
C GLN A 26 -1.42 -17.11 -8.98
N GLN A 27 -1.64 -15.81 -8.74
CA GLN A 27 -0.57 -14.81 -8.79
C GLN A 27 0.51 -15.10 -7.73
N ILE A 28 0.15 -15.42 -6.48
CA ILE A 28 1.09 -15.81 -5.42
C ILE A 28 1.87 -17.09 -5.79
N SER A 29 1.25 -18.04 -6.48
CA SER A 29 1.94 -19.28 -6.87
C SER A 29 3.09 -19.04 -7.87
N VAL A 30 3.00 -17.97 -8.68
CA VAL A 30 4.03 -17.58 -9.66
C VAL A 30 4.96 -16.53 -9.06
N HIS A 31 4.41 -15.62 -8.24
CA HIS A 31 5.05 -14.46 -7.64
C HIS A 31 4.85 -14.49 -6.11
N PRO A 32 5.61 -15.32 -5.39
CA PRO A 32 5.44 -15.50 -3.94
C PRO A 32 5.61 -14.21 -3.14
N GLU A 33 6.37 -13.24 -3.64
CA GLU A 33 6.55 -11.91 -3.05
C GLU A 33 5.23 -11.13 -2.91
N LEU A 34 4.22 -11.42 -3.73
CA LEU A 34 2.90 -10.78 -3.63
C LEU A 34 2.17 -11.16 -2.33
N SER A 35 2.55 -12.28 -1.68
CA SER A 35 2.00 -12.65 -0.38
C SER A 35 2.44 -11.73 0.76
N ALA A 36 3.43 -10.87 0.55
CA ALA A 36 4.04 -10.02 1.57
C ALA A 36 3.12 -8.92 2.13
N ASN A 37 1.94 -8.71 1.58
CA ASN A 37 1.02 -7.66 2.02
C ASN A 37 1.68 -6.27 2.02
N ASN A 38 1.63 -5.57 3.16
CA ASN A 38 2.25 -4.27 3.35
C ASN A 38 3.79 -4.32 3.36
N TYR A 39 4.41 -5.49 3.33
CA TYR A 39 5.87 -5.66 3.17
C TYR A 39 6.28 -5.84 1.70
N LEU A 40 5.34 -5.88 0.75
CA LEU A 40 5.70 -5.88 -0.67
C LEU A 40 6.57 -4.66 -0.97
N ALA A 41 7.73 -4.87 -1.58
CA ALA A 41 8.55 -3.77 -2.09
C ALA A 41 7.74 -2.97 -3.14
N TYR A 42 7.96 -1.66 -3.23
CA TYR A 42 7.16 -0.82 -4.13
C TYR A 42 7.28 -1.31 -5.58
N PRO A 43 6.15 -1.67 -6.22
CA PRO A 43 6.17 -2.14 -7.59
C PRO A 43 6.47 -0.98 -8.55
N THR A 44 7.13 -1.28 -9.67
CA THR A 44 7.29 -0.30 -10.73
C THR A 44 5.94 -0.10 -11.43
N PRO A 45 5.40 1.13 -11.49
CA PRO A 45 4.14 1.39 -12.19
C PRO A 45 4.28 1.09 -13.68
N SER A 46 3.31 0.37 -14.23
CA SER A 46 3.34 -0.09 -15.63
C SER A 46 2.47 0.77 -16.56
N GLY A 47 1.51 1.52 -16.01
CA GLY A 47 0.49 2.22 -16.76
C GLY A 47 0.95 3.57 -17.33
N LYS A 48 0.56 3.84 -18.59
CA LYS A 48 0.54 5.20 -19.13
C LYS A 48 -0.72 5.90 -18.63
N LEU A 49 -0.57 7.13 -18.16
CA LEU A 49 -1.72 7.91 -17.72
C LEU A 49 -2.55 8.37 -18.91
N THR A 50 -3.87 8.36 -18.74
CA THR A 50 -4.81 8.94 -19.70
C THR A 50 -4.47 10.41 -19.96
N PRO A 51 -4.36 10.86 -21.21
CA PRO A 51 -4.04 12.24 -21.53
C PRO A 51 -5.03 13.23 -20.93
N ALA A 52 -4.56 14.43 -20.60
CA ALA A 52 -5.43 15.51 -20.14
C ALA A 52 -6.44 15.91 -21.23
N PRO A 53 -7.66 16.32 -20.85
CA PRO A 53 -8.61 16.91 -21.81
C PRO A 53 -7.98 18.09 -22.54
N SER A 54 -8.39 18.31 -23.79
CA SER A 54 -7.82 19.37 -24.64
C SER A 54 -7.82 20.73 -23.94
N GLY A 55 -6.66 21.36 -23.90
CA GLY A 55 -6.43 22.67 -23.29
C GLY A 55 -6.24 22.64 -21.77
N TYR A 56 -6.33 21.50 -21.11
CA TYR A 56 -6.04 21.35 -19.68
C TYR A 56 -4.58 20.97 -19.44
N PHE A 57 -3.96 21.59 -18.44
CA PHE A 57 -2.59 21.32 -18.03
C PHE A 57 -2.53 21.10 -16.52
N PRO A 58 -1.66 20.22 -16.02
CA PRO A 58 -1.44 20.06 -14.60
C PRO A 58 -0.81 21.33 -14.01
N VAL A 59 -1.38 21.83 -12.91
CA VAL A 59 -0.96 23.09 -12.26
C VAL A 59 -0.58 22.94 -10.80
N TYR A 60 -1.09 21.89 -10.13
CA TYR A 60 -0.84 21.63 -8.72
C TYR A 60 -0.84 20.12 -8.48
N LEU A 61 -0.01 19.68 -7.53
CA LEU A 61 0.06 18.31 -7.08
C LEU A 61 0.04 18.26 -5.55
N SER A 62 -0.83 17.42 -5.00
CA SER A 62 -0.91 17.10 -3.57
C SER A 62 -0.68 15.61 -3.37
N HIS A 63 0.26 15.25 -2.52
CA HIS A 63 0.70 13.88 -2.28
C HIS A 63 0.56 13.51 -0.80
N TYR A 64 0.21 12.26 -0.52
CA TYR A 64 0.44 11.60 0.75
C TYR A 64 1.07 10.23 0.50
N GLY A 65 2.27 10.01 1.02
CA GLY A 65 3.03 8.79 0.85
C GLY A 65 3.37 8.09 2.18
N ARG A 66 3.45 6.77 2.12
CA ARG A 66 4.05 5.92 3.13
C ARG A 66 5.57 5.99 3.02
N HIS A 67 6.30 5.84 4.12
CA HIS A 67 7.76 5.62 4.09
C HIS A 67 8.15 4.46 3.16
N GLY A 68 9.36 4.48 2.63
CA GLY A 68 9.92 3.42 1.78
C GLY A 68 10.20 2.11 2.51
N SER A 69 10.80 1.17 1.80
CA SER A 69 11.28 -0.11 2.35
C SER A 69 12.11 0.09 3.61
N ARG A 70 11.88 -0.76 4.62
CA ARG A 70 12.50 -0.68 5.96
C ARG A 70 12.76 -2.05 6.53
N TYR A 71 13.59 -2.13 7.57
CA TYR A 71 13.70 -3.30 8.41
C TYR A 71 12.45 -3.49 9.30
N LEU A 72 12.24 -4.68 9.88
CA LEU A 72 11.21 -4.89 10.90
C LEU A 72 11.43 -3.94 12.08
N ILE A 73 10.34 -3.58 12.79
CA ILE A 73 10.36 -2.48 13.75
C ILE A 73 10.97 -2.85 15.10
N HIS A 74 11.01 -4.14 15.43
CA HIS A 74 11.49 -4.61 16.74
C HIS A 74 12.49 -5.76 16.58
N ALA A 75 13.56 -5.76 17.38
CA ALA A 75 14.52 -6.85 17.47
C ALA A 75 13.85 -8.22 17.66
N GLN A 76 12.84 -8.27 18.52
CA GLN A 76 12.14 -9.51 18.87
C GLN A 76 11.47 -10.20 17.70
N GLN A 77 11.12 -9.47 16.64
CA GLN A 77 10.56 -10.06 15.41
C GLN A 77 11.58 -10.93 14.64
N TYR A 78 12.88 -10.69 14.87
CA TYR A 78 13.96 -11.53 14.35
C TYR A 78 14.40 -12.57 15.39
N LEU A 79 14.56 -12.17 16.65
CA LEU A 79 15.11 -13.02 17.70
C LEU A 79 14.19 -14.17 18.08
N ARG A 80 12.88 -13.94 18.20
CA ARG A 80 11.94 -14.99 18.65
C ARG A 80 12.02 -16.27 17.81
N PRO A 81 11.92 -16.25 16.47
CA PRO A 81 12.09 -17.48 15.67
C PRO A 81 13.50 -18.05 15.73
N ILE A 82 14.56 -17.23 15.86
CA ILE A 82 15.93 -17.68 16.07
C ILE A 82 16.03 -18.47 17.37
N GLU A 83 15.56 -17.94 18.49
CA GLU A 83 15.59 -18.58 19.81
C GLU A 83 14.82 -19.91 19.83
N VAL A 84 13.69 -20.01 19.10
CA VAL A 84 12.94 -21.26 18.98
C VAL A 84 13.79 -22.33 18.26
N LEU A 85 14.40 -21.95 17.13
CA LEU A 85 15.21 -22.88 16.33
C LEU A 85 16.54 -23.21 17.04
N GLU A 86 17.17 -22.29 17.75
CA GLU A 86 18.40 -22.55 18.53
C GLU A 86 18.17 -23.57 19.66
N ARG A 87 17.03 -23.48 20.36
CA ARG A 87 16.68 -24.51 21.37
C ARG A 87 16.46 -25.87 20.74
N ALA A 88 15.86 -25.92 19.54
CA ALA A 88 15.66 -27.18 18.81
C ALA A 88 16.97 -27.75 18.25
N ASP A 89 17.87 -26.90 17.79
CA ASP A 89 19.21 -27.26 17.33
C ASP A 89 20.03 -27.91 18.48
N SER A 90 20.03 -27.21 19.64
CA SER A 90 20.69 -27.73 20.86
C SER A 90 20.10 -29.06 21.34
N ALA A 91 18.85 -29.34 21.06
CA ALA A 91 18.20 -30.63 21.36
C ALA A 91 18.39 -31.67 20.26
N GLY A 92 19.08 -31.37 19.15
CA GLY A 92 19.34 -32.25 18.03
C GLY A 92 18.08 -32.63 17.21
N VAL A 93 17.02 -31.83 17.29
CA VAL A 93 15.74 -32.16 16.68
C VAL A 93 15.41 -31.34 15.41
N LEU A 94 16.33 -30.46 14.95
CA LEU A 94 16.16 -29.79 13.66
C LEU A 94 16.44 -30.75 12.50
N THR A 95 15.73 -30.57 11.39
CA THR A 95 16.06 -31.12 10.10
C THR A 95 17.19 -30.30 9.46
N ASN A 96 17.80 -30.80 8.38
CA ASN A 96 18.79 -30.02 7.59
C ASN A 96 18.15 -28.70 7.07
N GLU A 97 16.86 -28.71 6.71
CA GLU A 97 16.12 -27.51 6.30
C GLU A 97 15.95 -26.54 7.48
N GLY A 98 15.62 -27.05 8.68
CA GLY A 98 15.55 -26.23 9.90
C GLY A 98 16.88 -25.57 10.24
N GLU A 99 18.00 -26.28 10.10
CA GLU A 99 19.35 -25.74 10.30
C GLU A 99 19.70 -24.66 9.26
N ASP A 100 19.33 -24.85 7.97
CA ASP A 100 19.51 -23.86 6.92
C ASP A 100 18.68 -22.60 7.19
N VAL A 101 17.42 -22.76 7.60
CA VAL A 101 16.56 -21.65 8.01
C VAL A 101 17.19 -20.88 9.17
N LEU A 102 17.67 -21.55 10.22
CA LEU A 102 18.33 -20.90 11.34
C LEU A 102 19.54 -20.05 10.90
N LYS A 103 20.37 -20.57 9.99
CA LYS A 103 21.49 -19.82 9.40
C LYS A 103 21.03 -18.56 8.67
N LYS A 104 19.99 -18.69 7.85
CA LYS A 104 19.39 -17.56 7.12
C LYS A 104 18.84 -16.49 8.06
N LEU A 105 18.12 -16.89 9.13
CA LEU A 105 17.59 -15.95 10.12
C LEU A 105 18.71 -15.19 10.84
N ARG A 106 19.80 -15.84 11.18
CA ARG A 106 20.98 -15.20 11.80
C ARG A 106 21.60 -14.14 10.86
N LEU A 107 21.68 -14.41 9.56
CA LEU A 107 22.15 -13.42 8.57
C LEU A 107 21.20 -12.22 8.49
N MET A 108 19.88 -12.44 8.46
CA MET A 108 18.89 -11.37 8.46
C MET A 108 18.98 -10.51 9.74
N TYR A 109 19.17 -11.15 10.90
CA TYR A 109 19.34 -10.42 12.15
C TYR A 109 20.63 -9.62 12.16
N ALA A 110 21.74 -10.18 11.69
CA ALA A 110 23.04 -9.49 11.64
C ALA A 110 22.98 -8.24 10.75
N GLU A 111 22.33 -8.31 9.59
CA GLU A 111 22.13 -7.15 8.71
C GLU A 111 21.28 -6.07 9.38
N SER A 112 20.21 -6.47 10.09
CA SER A 112 19.25 -5.55 10.72
C SER A 112 19.67 -5.09 12.12
N TYR A 113 20.80 -5.56 12.66
CA TYR A 113 21.22 -5.29 14.03
C TYR A 113 21.32 -3.79 14.33
N LYS A 114 20.55 -3.33 15.33
CA LYS A 114 20.40 -1.92 15.72
C LYS A 114 19.82 -0.99 14.64
N ARG A 115 19.25 -1.57 13.56
CA ARG A 115 18.61 -0.82 12.48
C ARG A 115 17.11 -1.06 12.40
N TRP A 116 16.49 -1.47 13.47
CA TRP A 116 15.08 -1.84 13.51
C TRP A 116 14.18 -0.63 13.21
N GLY A 117 13.30 -0.80 12.24
CA GLY A 117 12.39 0.25 11.77
C GLY A 117 13.03 1.34 10.92
N GLU A 118 14.34 1.26 10.65
CA GLU A 118 15.04 2.21 9.79
C GLU A 118 14.73 1.98 8.30
N LEU A 119 14.76 3.05 7.55
CA LEU A 119 14.69 3.02 6.09
C LEU A 119 15.88 2.25 5.51
N THR A 120 15.63 1.34 4.56
CA THR A 120 16.72 0.67 3.84
C THR A 120 17.20 1.49 2.65
N PRO A 121 18.38 1.20 2.06
CA PRO A 121 18.82 1.80 0.82
C PRO A 121 17.79 1.65 -0.32
N LEU A 122 17.10 0.49 -0.39
CA LEU A 122 15.99 0.29 -1.33
C LEU A 122 14.85 1.29 -1.08
N GLY A 123 14.51 1.56 0.19
CA GLY A 123 13.47 2.52 0.54
C GLY A 123 13.80 3.94 0.10
N ALA A 124 15.06 4.35 0.23
CA ALA A 124 15.54 5.64 -0.28
C ALA A 124 15.42 5.70 -1.81
N GLN A 125 15.86 4.65 -2.51
CA GLN A 125 15.74 4.56 -3.98
C GLN A 125 14.30 4.62 -4.47
N GLN A 126 13.35 3.97 -3.75
CA GLN A 126 11.93 4.01 -4.09
C GLN A 126 11.40 5.45 -4.11
N HIS A 127 11.73 6.25 -3.11
CA HIS A 127 11.31 7.65 -3.04
C HIS A 127 11.97 8.52 -4.10
N GLN A 128 13.26 8.33 -4.37
CA GLN A 128 13.94 8.99 -5.50
C GLN A 128 13.25 8.66 -6.84
N GLN A 129 12.89 7.39 -7.07
CA GLN A 129 12.22 6.98 -8.29
C GLN A 129 10.79 7.54 -8.42
N ILE A 130 10.02 7.60 -7.30
CA ILE A 130 8.69 8.22 -7.27
C ILE A 130 8.80 9.71 -7.63
N ALA A 131 9.73 10.43 -7.00
CA ALA A 131 9.96 11.86 -7.28
C ALA A 131 10.35 12.11 -8.74
N ARG A 132 11.24 11.28 -9.31
CA ARG A 132 11.63 11.36 -10.72
C ARG A 132 10.42 11.19 -11.64
N ARG A 133 9.63 10.12 -11.46
CA ARG A 133 8.45 9.89 -12.30
C ARG A 133 7.39 10.97 -12.12
N MET A 134 7.23 11.50 -10.91
CA MET A 134 6.34 12.63 -10.62
C MET A 134 6.76 13.87 -11.41
N TYR A 135 8.05 14.20 -11.41
CA TYR A 135 8.61 15.30 -12.18
C TYR A 135 8.44 15.09 -13.70
N GLU A 136 8.76 13.91 -14.20
CA GLU A 136 8.69 13.57 -15.63
C GLU A 136 7.24 13.55 -16.15
N ARG A 137 6.28 13.08 -15.35
CA ARG A 137 4.86 13.01 -15.71
C ARG A 137 4.16 14.37 -15.66
N PHE A 138 4.58 15.25 -14.77
CA PHE A 138 3.93 16.54 -14.51
C PHE A 138 4.90 17.74 -14.54
N PRO A 139 5.72 17.90 -15.58
CA PRO A 139 6.81 18.89 -15.60
C PRO A 139 6.32 20.34 -15.46
N SER A 140 5.08 20.64 -15.87
CA SER A 140 4.51 21.99 -15.72
C SER A 140 4.26 22.39 -14.27
N VAL A 141 4.05 21.41 -13.36
CA VAL A 141 3.85 21.66 -11.93
C VAL A 141 5.13 22.08 -11.24
N PHE A 142 6.28 21.59 -11.73
CA PHE A 142 7.61 21.83 -11.16
C PHE A 142 8.41 22.91 -11.92
N ARG A 143 7.73 23.73 -12.73
CA ARG A 143 8.39 24.74 -13.56
C ARG A 143 8.90 25.90 -12.70
N ASP A 144 10.02 26.45 -13.12
CA ASP A 144 10.61 27.66 -12.55
C ASP A 144 10.93 27.52 -11.05
N SER A 145 10.64 28.55 -10.27
CA SER A 145 10.91 28.60 -8.83
C SER A 145 9.64 28.38 -7.98
N VAL A 146 8.83 27.38 -8.34
CA VAL A 146 7.63 27.06 -7.57
C VAL A 146 7.96 26.55 -6.16
N TRP A 147 7.00 26.70 -5.24
CA TRP A 147 7.11 26.19 -3.90
C TRP A 147 6.79 24.70 -3.84
N VAL A 148 7.61 23.96 -3.13
CA VAL A 148 7.36 22.59 -2.66
C VAL A 148 7.24 22.63 -1.15
N ASP A 149 6.03 22.44 -0.62
CA ASP A 149 5.74 22.37 0.82
C ASP A 149 5.67 20.90 1.22
N ALA A 150 6.67 20.41 1.95
CA ALA A 150 6.77 19.01 2.36
C ALA A 150 6.64 18.84 3.87
N LYS A 151 5.87 17.86 4.29
CA LYS A 151 5.66 17.53 5.70
C LYS A 151 5.83 16.03 5.94
N SER A 152 6.46 15.69 7.05
CA SER A 152 6.62 14.31 7.50
C SER A 152 6.02 14.12 8.88
N THR A 153 5.65 12.88 9.22
CA THR A 153 5.55 12.51 10.64
C THR A 153 6.94 12.60 11.29
N ASP A 154 6.98 12.69 12.62
CA ASP A 154 8.21 12.79 13.42
C ASP A 154 9.02 11.48 13.48
N VAL A 155 8.68 10.50 12.66
CA VAL A 155 9.37 9.21 12.58
C VAL A 155 10.50 9.26 11.55
N ILE A 156 11.72 8.94 11.96
CA ILE A 156 12.97 9.08 11.18
C ILE A 156 12.84 8.52 9.76
N ARG A 157 12.30 7.31 9.57
CA ARG A 157 12.15 6.73 8.23
C ARG A 157 11.22 7.53 7.30
N CYS A 158 10.22 8.23 7.87
CA CYS A 158 9.32 9.08 7.10
C CYS A 158 10.05 10.39 6.70
N ILE A 159 10.81 10.97 7.62
CA ILE A 159 11.66 12.15 7.36
C ILE A 159 12.67 11.82 6.26
N LEU A 160 13.39 10.71 6.37
CA LEU A 160 14.35 10.29 5.35
C LEU A 160 13.69 9.98 4.01
N SER A 161 12.47 9.44 3.99
CA SER A 161 11.70 9.26 2.76
C SER A 161 11.38 10.59 2.09
N MET A 162 10.94 11.58 2.86
CA MET A 162 10.71 12.96 2.41
C MET A 162 11.98 13.56 1.81
N GLU A 163 13.11 13.49 2.54
CA GLU A 163 14.37 14.06 2.10
C GLU A 163 14.87 13.44 0.78
N ASN A 164 14.70 12.12 0.59
CA ASN A 164 15.08 11.46 -0.65
C ASN A 164 14.23 11.92 -1.85
N GLU A 165 12.92 12.17 -1.68
CA GLU A 165 12.11 12.78 -2.75
C GLU A 165 12.55 14.22 -3.04
N LEU A 166 12.77 15.02 -2.00
CA LEU A 166 13.17 16.42 -2.15
C LEU A 166 14.52 16.57 -2.84
N GLN A 167 15.51 15.75 -2.48
CA GLN A 167 16.82 15.73 -3.13
C GLN A 167 16.70 15.40 -4.61
N GLU A 168 15.88 14.43 -4.99
CA GLU A 168 15.67 14.07 -6.40
C GLU A 168 14.97 15.20 -7.16
N LEU A 169 13.94 15.84 -6.58
CA LEU A 169 13.29 17.00 -7.20
C LEU A 169 14.25 18.17 -7.41
N ILE A 170 15.10 18.49 -6.43
CA ILE A 170 16.13 19.54 -6.55
C ILE A 170 17.14 19.18 -7.64
N ARG A 171 17.50 17.90 -7.77
CA ARG A 171 18.42 17.45 -8.83
C ARG A 171 17.84 17.71 -10.23
N HIS A 172 16.53 17.59 -10.41
CA HIS A 172 15.84 17.88 -11.66
C HIS A 172 15.60 19.37 -11.88
N ASN A 173 15.30 20.13 -10.82
CA ASN A 173 15.12 21.57 -10.89
C ASN A 173 15.71 22.29 -9.65
N PRO A 174 16.96 22.77 -9.72
CA PRO A 174 17.61 23.47 -8.60
C PRO A 174 16.97 24.82 -8.21
N ARG A 175 15.99 25.32 -9.00
CA ARG A 175 15.31 26.59 -8.72
C ARG A 175 14.08 26.41 -7.82
N LEU A 176 13.68 25.17 -7.50
CA LEU A 176 12.58 24.90 -6.59
C LEU A 176 12.80 25.54 -5.23
N ARG A 177 11.74 26.12 -4.67
CA ARG A 177 11.74 26.66 -3.31
C ARG A 177 11.18 25.63 -2.36
N ILE A 178 12.05 24.98 -1.59
CA ILE A 178 11.66 23.93 -0.67
C ILE A 178 11.35 24.53 0.71
N ARG A 179 10.21 24.16 1.27
CA ARG A 179 9.88 24.29 2.69
C ARG A 179 9.51 22.92 3.19
N HIS A 180 10.17 22.44 4.24
CA HIS A 180 9.90 21.14 4.81
C HIS A 180 9.85 21.19 6.33
N ASP A 181 9.06 20.28 6.93
CA ASP A 181 8.89 20.21 8.38
C ASP A 181 8.49 18.78 8.81
N ALA A 182 8.84 18.44 10.07
CA ALA A 182 8.39 17.25 10.76
C ALA A 182 8.07 17.64 12.20
N SER A 183 6.82 17.99 12.47
CA SER A 183 6.41 18.63 13.71
C SER A 183 5.25 17.89 14.39
N ALA A 184 5.31 17.75 15.71
CA ALA A 184 4.19 17.27 16.52
C ALA A 184 2.92 18.11 16.33
N HIS A 185 3.07 19.40 15.97
CA HIS A 185 1.95 20.30 15.66
C HIS A 185 1.07 19.76 14.52
N ASP A 186 1.66 19.10 13.52
CA ASP A 186 0.94 18.61 12.35
C ASP A 186 0.36 17.19 12.53
N MET A 187 0.67 16.50 13.65
CA MET A 187 0.24 15.12 13.88
C MET A 187 -1.28 14.96 13.95
N TYR A 188 -2.05 16.01 14.23
CA TYR A 188 -3.51 15.95 14.25
C TYR A 188 -4.14 15.58 12.90
N PHE A 189 -3.41 15.77 11.78
CA PHE A 189 -3.80 15.32 10.45
C PHE A 189 -2.80 14.39 9.79
N MET A 190 -1.48 14.51 10.11
CA MET A 190 -0.44 13.66 9.51
C MET A 190 -0.46 12.23 10.05
N ASN A 191 -0.82 12.05 11.33
CA ASN A 191 -0.86 10.75 12.01
C ASN A 191 -1.94 10.78 13.12
N GLN A 192 -3.17 11.10 12.74
CA GLN A 192 -4.28 11.29 13.66
C GLN A 192 -4.52 10.05 14.52
N SER A 193 -4.61 10.24 15.84
CA SER A 193 -5.10 9.24 16.78
C SER A 193 -6.55 9.56 17.15
N ASP A 194 -7.43 8.56 17.04
CA ASP A 194 -8.83 8.64 17.43
C ASP A 194 -9.12 7.53 18.43
N LYS A 195 -9.46 7.91 19.67
CA LYS A 195 -9.66 6.95 20.78
C LYS A 195 -10.82 5.99 20.52
N LYS A 196 -11.96 6.49 20.00
CA LYS A 196 -13.14 5.68 19.72
C LYS A 196 -12.87 4.66 18.61
N LEU A 197 -12.31 5.12 17.50
CA LEU A 197 -11.96 4.25 16.38
C LEU A 197 -10.85 3.25 16.77
N SER A 198 -9.85 3.69 17.54
CA SER A 198 -8.80 2.78 18.04
C SER A 198 -9.36 1.69 18.96
N HIS A 199 -10.30 2.04 19.86
CA HIS A 199 -10.96 1.04 20.71
C HIS A 199 -11.74 0.01 19.88
N GLN A 200 -12.49 0.45 18.87
CA GLN A 200 -13.22 -0.44 17.96
C GLN A 200 -12.27 -1.33 17.13
N ARG A 201 -11.19 -0.76 16.61
CA ARG A 201 -10.16 -1.45 15.86
C ARG A 201 -9.47 -2.55 16.65
N ASP A 202 -9.19 -2.29 17.94
CA ASP A 202 -8.43 -3.16 18.83
C ASP A 202 -9.34 -4.02 19.73
N SER A 203 -10.62 -4.10 19.40
CA SER A 203 -11.63 -4.85 20.15
C SER A 203 -11.38 -6.35 20.16
N SER A 204 -11.91 -7.03 21.19
CA SER A 204 -11.91 -8.50 21.27
C SER A 204 -12.64 -9.15 20.08
N ALA A 205 -13.68 -8.51 19.55
CA ALA A 205 -14.40 -9.01 18.37
C ALA A 205 -13.48 -9.10 17.16
N VAL A 206 -12.70 -8.06 16.87
CA VAL A 206 -11.70 -8.06 15.77
C VAL A 206 -10.64 -9.12 16.00
N LYS A 207 -10.09 -9.19 17.21
CA LYS A 207 -9.06 -10.17 17.57
C LYS A 207 -9.56 -11.60 17.40
N ASN A 208 -10.71 -11.91 17.99
CA ASN A 208 -11.30 -13.26 17.93
C ASN A 208 -11.61 -13.68 16.50
N THR A 209 -12.12 -12.76 15.65
CA THR A 209 -12.37 -13.05 14.23
C THR A 209 -11.10 -13.51 13.51
N ILE A 210 -9.97 -12.86 13.73
CA ILE A 210 -8.69 -13.21 13.10
C ILE A 210 -8.14 -14.54 13.65
N ASP A 211 -8.21 -14.71 14.97
CA ASP A 211 -7.67 -15.90 15.65
C ASP A 211 -8.45 -17.16 15.29
N GLU A 212 -9.79 -17.08 15.28
CA GLU A 212 -10.65 -18.18 14.87
C GLU A 212 -10.49 -18.53 13.39
N TRP A 213 -10.38 -17.51 12.55
CA TRP A 213 -10.09 -17.73 11.13
C TRP A 213 -8.76 -18.46 10.93
N GLY A 214 -7.71 -18.02 11.63
CA GLY A 214 -6.40 -18.66 11.58
C GLY A 214 -6.42 -20.12 12.00
N LYS A 215 -7.12 -20.43 13.10
CA LYS A 215 -7.27 -21.82 13.60
C LYS A 215 -7.98 -22.73 12.59
N ARG A 216 -8.94 -22.23 11.83
CA ARG A 216 -9.69 -23.02 10.83
C ARG A 216 -8.92 -23.23 9.53
N ASN A 217 -8.13 -22.24 9.10
CA ASN A 217 -7.64 -22.17 7.72
C ASN A 217 -6.14 -22.37 7.58
N ILE A 218 -5.37 -22.32 8.68
CA ILE A 218 -3.90 -22.46 8.62
C ILE A 218 -3.49 -23.78 9.28
N ASP A 219 -3.05 -24.73 8.45
CA ASP A 219 -2.40 -25.96 8.95
C ASP A 219 -0.89 -25.73 9.07
N THR A 220 -0.38 -25.75 10.29
CA THR A 220 1.04 -25.55 10.57
C THR A 220 1.87 -26.83 10.53
N LYS A 221 1.22 -28.02 10.53
CA LYS A 221 1.90 -29.32 10.64
C LYS A 221 2.90 -29.57 9.51
N PRO A 222 2.58 -29.29 8.23
CA PRO A 222 3.56 -29.53 7.15
C PRO A 222 4.80 -28.66 7.28
N LEU A 223 4.65 -27.39 7.66
CA LEU A 223 5.79 -26.48 7.89
C LEU A 223 6.64 -26.98 9.07
N MET A 224 6.01 -27.39 10.18
CA MET A 224 6.75 -27.91 11.33
C MET A 224 7.49 -29.20 10.97
N ALA A 225 6.91 -30.08 10.15
CA ALA A 225 7.56 -31.32 9.71
C ALA A 225 8.77 -31.06 8.79
N ARG A 226 8.79 -29.96 8.06
CA ARG A 226 10.01 -29.55 7.29
C ARG A 226 11.13 -29.07 8.21
N LEU A 227 10.80 -28.45 9.34
CA LEU A 227 11.78 -27.84 10.24
C LEU A 227 12.27 -28.78 11.35
N PHE A 228 11.44 -29.69 11.83
CA PHE A 228 11.69 -30.51 13.03
C PHE A 228 11.56 -31.99 12.75
N LYS A 229 12.49 -32.80 13.25
CA LYS A 229 12.46 -34.28 13.20
C LYS A 229 11.47 -34.86 14.20
N ASP A 230 11.26 -34.19 15.35
CA ASP A 230 10.51 -34.69 16.49
C ASP A 230 9.15 -33.94 16.67
N LYS A 231 8.04 -34.65 16.39
CA LYS A 231 6.68 -34.12 16.53
C LYS A 231 6.29 -33.88 17.99
N GLU A 232 6.81 -34.68 18.94
CA GLU A 232 6.51 -34.51 20.35
C GLU A 232 7.19 -33.25 20.91
N TYR A 233 8.44 -33.01 20.48
CA TYR A 233 9.11 -31.78 20.81
C TYR A 233 8.31 -30.57 20.33
N VAL A 234 7.84 -30.57 19.08
CA VAL A 234 7.01 -29.49 18.54
C VAL A 234 5.74 -29.29 19.40
N ALA A 235 5.03 -30.37 19.68
CA ALA A 235 3.78 -30.29 20.46
C ALA A 235 3.97 -29.74 21.88
N LYS A 236 5.13 -29.98 22.52
CA LYS A 236 5.42 -29.60 23.92
C LYS A 236 6.16 -28.25 24.04
N LYS A 237 6.93 -27.83 23.03
CA LYS A 237 7.93 -26.76 23.15
C LYS A 237 7.82 -25.66 22.10
N VAL A 238 6.98 -25.81 21.08
CA VAL A 238 6.89 -24.84 19.97
C VAL A 238 5.45 -24.34 19.81
N ASP A 239 5.29 -23.01 19.85
CA ASP A 239 4.07 -22.40 19.33
C ASP A 239 4.17 -22.37 17.79
N ALA A 240 3.61 -23.42 17.17
CA ALA A 240 3.67 -23.60 15.72
C ALA A 240 2.96 -22.48 14.94
N GLY A 241 1.88 -21.90 15.48
CA GLY A 241 1.17 -20.80 14.86
C GLY A 241 2.00 -19.53 14.85
N GLN A 242 2.59 -19.18 16.01
CA GLN A 242 3.47 -18.01 16.12
C GLN A 242 4.73 -18.16 15.28
N LEU A 243 5.39 -19.33 15.34
CA LEU A 243 6.59 -19.59 14.54
C LEU A 243 6.31 -19.49 13.03
N SER A 244 5.21 -20.07 12.56
CA SER A 244 4.80 -19.97 11.14
C SER A 244 4.60 -18.53 10.71
N PHE A 245 3.98 -17.70 11.55
CA PHE A 245 3.73 -16.29 11.25
C PHE A 245 5.03 -15.46 11.30
N ASP A 246 5.95 -15.75 12.23
CA ASP A 246 7.24 -15.09 12.31
C ASP A 246 8.10 -15.39 11.09
N LEU A 247 8.16 -16.64 10.67
CA LEU A 247 8.89 -17.05 9.46
C LEU A 247 8.30 -16.44 8.20
N PHE A 248 6.98 -16.37 8.10
CA PHE A 248 6.30 -15.69 7.00
C PHE A 248 6.59 -14.17 6.99
N SER A 249 6.61 -13.53 8.15
CA SER A 249 6.96 -12.12 8.26
C SER A 249 8.40 -11.85 7.81
N LEU A 250 9.32 -12.74 8.16
CA LEU A 250 10.72 -12.67 7.72
C LEU A 250 10.87 -12.97 6.23
N ALA A 251 10.16 -13.96 5.68
CA ALA A 251 10.10 -14.19 4.25
C ALA A 251 9.58 -12.97 3.48
N SER A 252 8.57 -12.29 4.05
CA SER A 252 7.96 -11.11 3.47
C SER A 252 8.87 -9.89 3.48
N ILE A 253 9.66 -9.69 4.57
CA ILE A 253 10.48 -8.48 4.72
C ILE A 253 11.81 -8.55 3.98
N VAL A 254 12.35 -9.74 3.71
CA VAL A 254 13.68 -9.89 3.12
C VAL A 254 13.85 -9.17 1.79
N GLN A 255 12.78 -9.08 0.99
CA GLN A 255 12.78 -8.34 -0.29
C GLN A 255 13.08 -6.83 -0.12
N ASN A 256 12.98 -6.31 1.10
CA ASN A 256 13.23 -4.92 1.43
C ASN A 256 14.66 -4.65 1.94
N SER A 257 15.46 -5.67 2.11
CA SER A 257 16.82 -5.63 2.65
C SER A 257 17.90 -5.73 1.55
N GLU A 258 19.16 -5.50 1.89
CA GLU A 258 20.25 -5.59 0.92
C GLU A 258 20.59 -7.04 0.57
N ILE A 259 20.35 -8.00 1.48
CA ILE A 259 20.58 -9.43 1.22
C ILE A 259 19.49 -10.09 0.34
N ARG A 260 18.49 -9.33 -0.13
CA ARG A 260 17.39 -9.84 -0.99
C ARG A 260 17.85 -10.58 -2.24
N HIS A 261 19.06 -10.27 -2.75
CA HIS A 261 19.61 -10.90 -3.95
C HIS A 261 20.27 -12.25 -3.70
N SER A 262 20.60 -12.54 -2.44
CA SER A 262 21.31 -13.76 -2.03
C SER A 262 20.52 -14.66 -1.08
N LEU A 263 19.41 -14.17 -0.52
CA LEU A 263 18.63 -14.89 0.46
C LEU A 263 17.13 -14.80 0.17
N SER A 264 16.46 -15.95 0.23
CA SER A 264 15.00 -16.05 0.21
C SER A 264 14.55 -17.09 1.23
N LEU A 265 13.39 -16.86 1.82
CA LEU A 265 12.68 -17.80 2.69
C LEU A 265 11.35 -18.27 2.08
N TYR A 266 10.96 -17.78 0.90
CA TYR A 266 9.69 -18.17 0.28
C TYR A 266 9.64 -19.66 -0.09
N ASN A 267 10.77 -20.26 -0.42
CA ASN A 267 10.89 -21.69 -0.72
C ASN A 267 10.58 -22.60 0.50
N LEU A 268 10.56 -22.05 1.70
CA LEU A 268 10.12 -22.74 2.92
C LEU A 268 8.63 -23.08 2.89
N PHE A 269 7.84 -22.34 2.12
CA PHE A 269 6.39 -22.44 2.08
C PHE A 269 5.89 -23.00 0.76
N THR A 270 4.80 -23.77 0.80
CA THR A 270 4.04 -24.09 -0.39
C THR A 270 3.21 -22.86 -0.84
N PRO A 271 2.78 -22.80 -2.11
CA PRO A 271 1.89 -21.73 -2.57
C PRO A 271 0.59 -21.62 -1.76
N GLU A 272 0.03 -22.74 -1.31
CA GLU A 272 -1.15 -22.76 -0.45
C GLU A 272 -0.88 -22.14 0.92
N GLU A 273 0.24 -22.49 1.57
CA GLU A 273 0.62 -21.93 2.87
C GLU A 273 0.85 -20.41 2.75
N LEU A 274 1.53 -19.94 1.69
CA LEU A 274 1.71 -18.50 1.43
C LEU A 274 0.38 -17.79 1.23
N TYR A 275 -0.53 -18.40 0.47
CA TYR A 275 -1.85 -17.81 0.22
C TYR A 275 -2.66 -17.70 1.51
N ARG A 276 -2.71 -18.74 2.36
CA ARG A 276 -3.43 -18.70 3.63
C ARG A 276 -2.86 -17.70 4.63
N LEU A 277 -1.53 -17.59 4.71
CA LEU A 277 -0.86 -16.60 5.55
C LEU A 277 -1.10 -15.17 5.02
N TRP A 278 -1.14 -15.01 3.70
CA TRP A 278 -1.55 -13.76 3.05
C TRP A 278 -3.00 -13.38 3.37
N GLU A 279 -3.95 -14.33 3.22
CA GLU A 279 -5.38 -14.08 3.53
C GLU A 279 -5.55 -13.59 4.98
N ARG A 280 -4.89 -14.24 5.93
CA ARG A 280 -4.90 -13.82 7.34
C ARG A 280 -4.41 -12.39 7.51
N SER A 281 -3.30 -12.03 6.87
CA SER A 281 -2.75 -10.69 6.94
C SER A 281 -3.62 -9.67 6.21
N ASN A 282 -4.21 -10.04 5.08
CA ASN A 282 -5.16 -9.23 4.34
C ASN A 282 -6.42 -8.93 5.16
N ALA A 283 -6.98 -9.96 5.80
CA ALA A 283 -8.12 -9.82 6.72
C ALA A 283 -7.77 -8.92 7.92
N TRP A 284 -6.56 -9.03 8.48
CA TRP A 284 -6.09 -8.16 9.55
C TRP A 284 -6.12 -6.68 9.15
N TRP A 285 -5.64 -6.36 7.94
CA TRP A 285 -5.69 -5.00 7.40
C TRP A 285 -7.12 -4.52 7.20
N TYR A 286 -7.96 -5.36 6.61
CA TYR A 286 -9.37 -5.04 6.38
C TYR A 286 -10.12 -4.75 7.68
N LEU A 287 -10.02 -5.65 8.64
CA LEU A 287 -10.73 -5.56 9.93
C LEU A 287 -10.31 -4.32 10.74
N ARG A 288 -9.06 -3.90 10.62
CA ARG A 288 -8.49 -2.84 11.46
C ARG A 288 -8.46 -1.46 10.82
N TYR A 289 -8.50 -1.35 9.50
CA TYR A 289 -8.27 -0.06 8.83
C TYR A 289 -9.26 0.23 7.69
N ALA A 290 -10.14 -0.71 7.33
CA ALA A 290 -11.17 -0.53 6.32
C ALA A 290 -12.58 -0.47 6.93
N SER A 291 -13.62 -0.59 6.11
CA SER A 291 -15.02 -0.47 6.55
C SER A 291 -15.62 -1.77 7.06
N ALA A 292 -14.82 -2.56 7.79
CA ALA A 292 -15.25 -3.84 8.35
C ALA A 292 -16.36 -3.67 9.41
N PRO A 293 -17.49 -4.38 9.29
CA PRO A 293 -18.56 -4.32 10.31
C PRO A 293 -18.07 -4.70 11.72
N GLN A 294 -17.13 -5.62 11.83
CA GLN A 294 -16.56 -6.09 13.10
C GLN A 294 -15.84 -4.98 13.90
N SER A 295 -15.32 -3.97 13.21
CA SER A 295 -14.73 -2.77 13.83
C SER A 295 -15.61 -1.53 13.70
N GLY A 296 -16.93 -1.73 13.57
CA GLY A 296 -17.91 -0.64 13.52
C GLY A 296 -18.05 0.05 12.16
N GLY A 297 -17.34 -0.39 11.12
CA GLY A 297 -17.48 0.10 9.75
C GLY A 297 -16.99 1.53 9.49
N ASN A 298 -16.31 2.17 10.44
CA ASN A 298 -15.98 3.60 10.39
C ASN A 298 -14.47 3.89 10.46
N GLN A 299 -13.61 2.89 10.40
CA GLN A 299 -12.15 3.08 10.48
C GLN A 299 -11.58 4.07 9.43
N PRO A 300 -12.12 4.16 8.19
CA PRO A 300 -11.69 5.16 7.22
C PRO A 300 -11.78 6.60 7.72
N PHE A 301 -12.74 6.93 8.59
CA PHE A 301 -12.88 8.27 9.15
C PHE A 301 -11.75 8.68 10.12
N SER A 302 -10.84 7.75 10.47
CA SER A 302 -9.59 8.11 11.13
C SER A 302 -8.76 9.10 10.29
N GLN A 303 -9.00 9.19 8.97
CA GLN A 303 -8.32 10.11 8.08
C GLN A 303 -9.15 11.37 7.72
N ARG A 304 -10.21 11.66 8.47
CA ARG A 304 -11.07 12.82 8.22
C ARG A 304 -10.33 14.16 8.24
N ASN A 305 -9.38 14.34 9.18
CA ASN A 305 -8.60 15.56 9.27
C ASN A 305 -7.61 15.68 8.10
N LEU A 306 -6.97 14.57 7.71
CA LEU A 306 -6.06 14.56 6.57
C LEU A 306 -6.80 14.92 5.27
N LEU A 307 -7.97 14.33 5.02
CA LEU A 307 -8.75 14.64 3.82
C LEU A 307 -9.23 16.10 3.82
N ARG A 308 -9.72 16.63 4.96
CA ARG A 308 -10.04 18.06 5.08
C ARG A 308 -8.83 18.94 4.77
N LYS A 309 -7.67 18.60 5.32
CA LYS A 309 -6.43 19.35 5.09
C LYS A 309 -6.02 19.31 3.62
N ILE A 310 -6.10 18.16 2.96
CA ILE A 310 -5.84 18.04 1.51
C ILE A 310 -6.78 18.96 0.70
N ILE A 311 -8.08 18.99 1.04
CA ILE A 311 -9.05 19.83 0.35
C ILE A 311 -8.77 21.32 0.56
N THR A 312 -8.53 21.74 1.82
CA THR A 312 -8.29 23.17 2.13
C THR A 312 -6.97 23.67 1.57
N ASP A 313 -5.91 22.84 1.61
CA ASP A 313 -4.62 23.19 1.01
C ASP A 313 -4.75 23.31 -0.51
N ALA A 314 -5.49 22.38 -1.14
CA ALA A 314 -5.71 22.44 -2.59
C ALA A 314 -6.45 23.73 -2.98
N ASP A 315 -7.52 24.12 -2.28
CA ASP A 315 -8.23 25.38 -2.56
C ASP A 315 -7.31 26.60 -2.41
N SER A 316 -6.50 26.63 -1.33
CA SER A 316 -5.56 27.72 -1.08
C SER A 316 -4.48 27.80 -2.16
N CYS A 317 -3.87 26.66 -2.51
CA CYS A 317 -2.81 26.60 -3.53
C CYS A 317 -3.37 26.95 -4.93
N LEU A 318 -4.54 26.43 -5.30
CA LEU A 318 -5.17 26.70 -6.59
C LEU A 318 -5.57 28.17 -6.79
N ALA A 319 -5.68 28.94 -5.72
CA ALA A 319 -5.91 30.39 -5.80
C ALA A 319 -4.63 31.17 -6.13
N LEU A 320 -3.46 30.58 -5.97
CA LEU A 320 -2.18 31.21 -6.27
C LEU A 320 -1.89 31.22 -7.79
N PRO A 321 -1.14 32.22 -8.29
CA PRO A 321 -0.67 32.23 -9.68
C PRO A 321 0.20 31.02 -10.04
N HIS A 322 0.97 30.52 -9.07
CA HIS A 322 1.85 29.35 -9.19
C HIS A 322 1.59 28.40 -8.01
N PRO A 323 0.63 27.48 -8.14
CA PRO A 323 0.18 26.62 -7.03
C PRO A 323 1.25 25.72 -6.42
N GLY A 324 2.19 25.19 -7.23
CA GLY A 324 3.30 24.36 -6.75
C GLY A 324 2.92 22.95 -6.34
N VAL A 325 3.52 22.47 -5.23
CA VAL A 325 3.42 21.07 -4.79
C VAL A 325 3.28 21.00 -3.28
N THR A 326 2.43 20.10 -2.79
CA THR A 326 2.36 19.74 -1.37
C THR A 326 2.64 18.25 -1.21
N LEU A 327 3.70 17.90 -0.48
CA LEU A 327 4.10 16.52 -0.21
C LEU A 327 3.87 16.19 1.27
N ARG A 328 3.38 14.97 1.56
CA ARG A 328 3.17 14.48 2.92
C ARG A 328 3.67 13.05 3.04
N PHE A 329 4.40 12.75 4.12
CA PHE A 329 5.06 11.45 4.34
C PHE A 329 4.68 10.87 5.70
N GLY A 330 4.20 9.63 5.68
CA GLY A 330 3.74 8.95 6.89
C GLY A 330 3.72 7.43 6.73
N HIS A 331 2.57 6.81 6.97
CA HIS A 331 2.46 5.38 7.24
C HIS A 331 1.38 4.70 6.40
N ASP A 332 1.50 3.38 6.26
CA ASP A 332 0.47 2.48 5.73
C ASP A 332 -0.87 2.60 6.48
N THR A 333 -0.81 2.79 7.80
CA THR A 333 -1.98 3.02 8.68
C THR A 333 -2.74 4.32 8.39
N MET A 334 -2.18 5.19 7.54
CA MET A 334 -2.85 6.40 7.03
C MET A 334 -3.31 6.20 5.57
N VAL A 335 -2.43 5.64 4.71
CA VAL A 335 -2.75 5.40 3.30
C VAL A 335 -3.93 4.45 3.14
N MET A 336 -3.96 3.34 3.91
CA MET A 336 -5.03 2.35 3.84
C MET A 336 -6.40 2.97 4.14
N PRO A 337 -6.66 3.56 5.32
CA PRO A 337 -7.96 4.14 5.61
C PRO A 337 -8.28 5.37 4.73
N LEU A 338 -7.30 6.14 4.26
CA LEU A 338 -7.55 7.23 3.31
C LEU A 338 -8.02 6.69 1.95
N THR A 339 -7.42 5.59 1.47
CA THR A 339 -7.86 4.89 0.25
C THR A 339 -9.32 4.45 0.36
N CYS A 340 -9.70 3.85 1.50
CA CYS A 340 -11.09 3.45 1.77
C CYS A 340 -12.01 4.67 1.96
N LEU A 341 -11.58 5.73 2.66
CA LEU A 341 -12.38 6.94 2.84
C LEU A 341 -12.72 7.61 1.49
N LEU A 342 -11.77 7.61 0.58
CA LEU A 342 -11.93 8.09 -0.79
C LEU A 342 -12.66 7.08 -1.68
N ASN A 343 -12.82 5.85 -1.26
CA ASN A 343 -13.35 4.73 -2.05
C ASN A 343 -12.63 4.57 -3.40
N LEU A 344 -11.29 4.69 -3.38
CA LEU A 344 -10.48 4.50 -4.59
C LEU A 344 -10.65 3.07 -5.09
N ASN A 345 -10.96 2.90 -6.37
CA ASN A 345 -11.13 1.59 -7.01
C ASN A 345 -12.13 0.67 -6.25
N ASN A 346 -13.18 1.25 -5.67
CA ASN A 346 -14.18 0.55 -4.86
C ASN A 346 -13.61 -0.15 -3.61
N SER A 347 -12.60 0.45 -2.96
CA SER A 347 -11.98 -0.11 -1.75
C SER A 347 -12.83 0.02 -0.47
N ASP A 348 -13.87 0.85 -0.46
CA ASP A 348 -14.79 1.08 0.67
C ASP A 348 -15.90 0.00 0.71
N ILE A 349 -15.51 -1.28 0.73
CA ILE A 349 -16.46 -2.40 0.81
C ILE A 349 -16.80 -2.73 2.26
N ARG A 350 -18.05 -3.18 2.48
CA ARG A 350 -18.52 -3.67 3.79
C ARG A 350 -18.81 -5.17 3.70
N VAL A 351 -17.93 -5.96 4.26
CA VAL A 351 -17.96 -7.41 4.18
C VAL A 351 -17.89 -8.01 5.58
N SER A 352 -18.90 -8.77 5.98
CA SER A 352 -18.91 -9.48 7.27
C SER A 352 -18.16 -10.80 7.19
N ASP A 353 -18.24 -11.49 6.04
CA ASP A 353 -17.52 -12.73 5.77
C ASP A 353 -16.14 -12.41 5.16
N ILE A 354 -15.09 -12.51 5.99
CA ILE A 354 -13.71 -12.20 5.58
C ILE A 354 -13.13 -13.21 4.58
N ASP A 355 -13.70 -14.41 4.45
CA ASP A 355 -13.30 -15.39 3.43
C ASP A 355 -13.62 -14.92 2.01
N SER A 356 -14.54 -13.97 1.86
CA SER A 356 -14.92 -13.41 0.56
C SER A 356 -14.07 -12.20 0.09
N LEU A 357 -13.10 -11.72 0.88
CA LEU A 357 -12.33 -10.51 0.57
C LEU A 357 -11.59 -10.58 -0.77
N ASP A 358 -10.87 -11.68 -1.01
CA ASP A 358 -10.13 -11.86 -2.28
C ASP A 358 -11.09 -11.96 -3.46
N LEU A 359 -12.20 -12.69 -3.33
CA LEU A 359 -13.23 -12.80 -4.37
C LEU A 359 -13.86 -11.45 -4.73
N LYS A 360 -13.91 -10.51 -3.78
CA LYS A 360 -14.36 -9.12 -3.99
C LYS A 360 -13.24 -8.20 -4.48
N GLY A 361 -12.04 -8.73 -4.69
CA GLY A 361 -10.89 -8.00 -5.20
C GLY A 361 -10.24 -7.05 -4.19
N TRP A 362 -10.60 -7.12 -2.89
CA TRP A 362 -9.97 -6.29 -1.87
C TRP A 362 -8.61 -6.87 -1.44
N SER A 363 -7.55 -6.09 -1.60
CA SER A 363 -6.19 -6.54 -1.34
C SER A 363 -5.33 -5.44 -0.73
N SER A 364 -4.87 -5.64 0.50
CA SER A 364 -3.91 -4.76 1.15
C SER A 364 -2.59 -4.68 0.40
N THR A 365 -2.16 -5.76 -0.26
CA THR A 365 -0.97 -5.80 -1.11
C THR A 365 -1.01 -4.77 -2.23
N ARG A 366 -2.19 -4.56 -2.84
CA ARG A 366 -2.39 -3.58 -3.91
C ARG A 366 -2.53 -2.14 -3.40
N ILE A 367 -2.98 -1.98 -2.15
CA ILE A 367 -3.26 -0.66 -1.58
C ILE A 367 -2.02 -0.09 -0.90
N VAL A 368 -1.33 -0.88 -0.05
CA VAL A 368 -0.27 -0.37 0.82
C VAL A 368 1.07 -1.12 0.71
N PRO A 369 1.64 -1.31 -0.48
CA PRO A 369 3.04 -1.76 -0.57
C PRO A 369 3.97 -0.77 0.16
N MET A 370 5.25 -1.07 0.32
CA MET A 370 6.25 -0.08 0.76
C MET A 370 6.20 1.15 -0.16
N ALA A 371 6.43 2.34 0.34
CA ALA A 371 6.33 3.62 -0.37
C ALA A 371 4.96 3.89 -1.05
N ALA A 372 3.90 3.17 -0.64
CA ALA A 372 2.55 3.41 -1.17
C ALA A 372 2.15 4.87 -1.07
N ASN A 373 1.50 5.40 -2.11
CA ASN A 373 1.16 6.81 -2.15
C ASN A 373 -0.16 7.09 -2.88
N ILE A 374 -0.75 8.23 -2.52
CA ILE A 374 -1.91 8.81 -3.20
C ILE A 374 -1.50 10.18 -3.70
N GLN A 375 -1.68 10.41 -5.01
CA GLN A 375 -1.38 11.70 -5.64
C GLN A 375 -2.67 12.31 -6.19
N PHE A 376 -2.95 13.56 -5.85
CA PHE A 376 -4.02 14.36 -6.42
C PHE A 376 -3.39 15.37 -7.38
N VAL A 377 -3.67 15.23 -8.65
CA VAL A 377 -3.14 16.10 -9.70
C VAL A 377 -4.26 16.99 -10.22
N PHE A 378 -4.06 18.29 -10.14
CA PHE A 378 -5.07 19.29 -10.49
C PHE A 378 -4.76 19.95 -11.82
N TYR A 379 -5.79 20.10 -12.63
CA TYR A 379 -5.67 20.60 -14.00
C TYR A 379 -6.54 21.84 -14.20
N LYS A 380 -6.00 22.85 -14.87
CA LYS A 380 -6.72 24.06 -15.30
C LYS A 380 -6.56 24.27 -16.79
N ASN A 381 -7.51 24.99 -17.38
CA ASN A 381 -7.43 25.45 -18.77
C ASN A 381 -7.07 26.95 -18.79
N PRO A 382 -5.82 27.34 -19.09
CA PRO A 382 -5.40 28.73 -19.06
C PRO A 382 -6.09 29.61 -20.12
N ARG A 383 -6.61 28.98 -21.20
CA ARG A 383 -7.38 29.71 -22.23
C ARG A 383 -8.83 29.94 -21.83
N LYS A 384 -9.33 29.24 -20.80
CA LYS A 384 -10.67 29.35 -20.27
C LYS A 384 -10.62 29.46 -18.74
N PRO A 385 -10.22 30.62 -18.17
CA PRO A 385 -9.98 30.76 -16.72
C PRO A 385 -11.22 30.46 -15.83
N LYS A 386 -12.41 30.59 -16.40
CA LYS A 386 -13.69 30.25 -15.73
C LYS A 386 -14.09 28.78 -15.87
N ALA A 387 -13.34 27.97 -16.64
CA ALA A 387 -13.62 26.55 -16.75
C ALA A 387 -13.36 25.83 -15.41
N GLU A 388 -14.11 24.77 -15.19
CA GLU A 388 -13.99 23.94 -13.99
C GLU A 388 -12.58 23.38 -13.82
N THR A 389 -12.04 23.45 -12.63
CA THR A 389 -10.78 22.76 -12.27
C THR A 389 -11.04 21.26 -12.22
N LEU A 390 -10.18 20.48 -12.85
CA LEU A 390 -10.27 19.01 -12.81
C LEU A 390 -9.24 18.45 -11.86
N VAL A 391 -9.58 17.31 -11.24
CA VAL A 391 -8.67 16.51 -10.41
C VAL A 391 -8.58 15.09 -10.96
N LYS A 392 -7.38 14.54 -11.00
CA LYS A 392 -7.07 13.13 -11.22
C LYS A 392 -6.44 12.58 -9.95
N VAL A 393 -6.85 11.39 -9.51
CA VAL A 393 -6.24 10.74 -8.35
C VAL A 393 -5.50 9.49 -8.80
N LEU A 394 -4.28 9.35 -8.31
CA LEU A 394 -3.45 8.17 -8.52
C LEU A 394 -3.29 7.44 -7.18
N LEU A 395 -3.40 6.12 -7.22
CA LEU A 395 -3.02 5.22 -6.12
C LEU A 395 -1.78 4.43 -6.57
N ASN A 396 -0.68 4.57 -5.84
CA ASN A 396 0.59 3.96 -6.22
C ASN A 396 1.02 4.31 -7.65
N GLU A 397 0.80 5.58 -8.03
CA GLU A 397 1.10 6.15 -9.35
C GLU A 397 0.28 5.59 -10.52
N GLU A 398 -0.74 4.76 -10.25
CA GLU A 398 -1.71 4.26 -11.23
C GLU A 398 -3.05 5.01 -11.10
N GLU A 399 -3.76 5.21 -12.20
CA GLU A 399 -5.04 5.93 -12.22
C GLU A 399 -6.09 5.23 -11.38
N ALA A 400 -6.70 5.96 -10.45
CA ALA A 400 -7.74 5.43 -9.57
C ALA A 400 -9.13 5.99 -9.94
N THR A 401 -10.15 5.15 -9.82
CA THR A 401 -11.55 5.56 -9.94
C THR A 401 -12.06 6.13 -8.62
N LEU A 402 -12.97 7.11 -8.71
CA LEU A 402 -13.68 7.72 -7.60
C LEU A 402 -15.19 7.49 -7.74
N PRO A 403 -15.96 7.47 -6.63
CA PRO A 403 -17.42 7.38 -6.64
C PRO A 403 -18.07 8.73 -6.97
N LEU A 404 -17.61 9.38 -8.03
CA LEU A 404 -18.03 10.70 -8.47
C LEU A 404 -18.61 10.66 -9.90
N PRO A 405 -19.41 11.64 -10.30
CA PRO A 405 -19.88 11.75 -11.67
C PRO A 405 -18.71 11.77 -12.65
N LYS A 406 -18.80 10.91 -13.67
CA LYS A 406 -17.80 10.84 -14.72
C LYS A 406 -17.84 12.08 -15.60
N THR A 407 -16.67 12.58 -16.01
CA THR A 407 -16.55 13.56 -17.09
C THR A 407 -16.41 12.82 -18.44
N SER A 408 -16.30 13.58 -19.53
CA SER A 408 -16.02 13.00 -20.85
C SER A 408 -14.64 12.37 -20.97
N ALA A 409 -13.70 12.74 -20.07
CA ALA A 409 -12.36 12.15 -20.01
C ALA A 409 -12.27 11.18 -18.82
N PRO A 410 -11.87 9.91 -19.04
CA PRO A 410 -11.72 8.93 -17.97
C PRO A 410 -10.73 9.43 -16.90
N TYR A 411 -11.01 9.11 -15.62
CA TYR A 411 -10.16 9.45 -14.47
C TYR A 411 -10.02 10.95 -14.17
N TYR A 412 -10.73 11.84 -14.89
CA TYR A 412 -10.80 13.27 -14.58
C TYR A 412 -12.15 13.59 -13.96
N TYR A 413 -12.15 14.22 -12.81
CA TYR A 413 -13.33 14.59 -12.06
C TYR A 413 -13.35 16.10 -11.82
N LYS A 414 -14.55 16.69 -11.74
CA LYS A 414 -14.68 18.12 -11.38
C LYS A 414 -14.28 18.31 -9.92
N TRP A 415 -13.44 19.31 -9.67
CA TRP A 415 -13.03 19.62 -8.31
C TRP A 415 -14.20 20.07 -7.43
N SER A 416 -15.17 20.76 -7.98
CA SER A 416 -16.41 21.13 -7.29
C SER A 416 -17.21 19.90 -6.82
N ASP A 417 -17.35 18.88 -7.67
CA ASP A 417 -18.05 17.64 -7.31
C ASP A 417 -17.26 16.85 -6.25
N PHE A 418 -15.93 16.81 -6.37
CA PHE A 418 -15.07 16.21 -5.37
C PHE A 418 -15.28 16.84 -3.99
N LYS A 419 -15.18 18.16 -3.90
CA LYS A 419 -15.37 18.87 -2.63
C LYS A 419 -16.76 18.64 -2.04
N LYS A 420 -17.80 18.82 -2.85
CA LYS A 420 -19.17 18.63 -2.42
C LYS A 420 -19.39 17.23 -1.82
N PHE A 421 -18.96 16.21 -2.52
CA PHE A 421 -19.12 14.82 -2.10
C PHE A 421 -18.36 14.51 -0.81
N TYR A 422 -17.05 14.80 -0.77
CA TYR A 422 -16.24 14.40 0.39
C TYR A 422 -16.48 15.28 1.61
N LEU A 423 -16.75 16.57 1.47
CA LEU A 423 -17.13 17.41 2.63
C LEU A 423 -18.47 16.96 3.21
N SER A 424 -19.44 16.58 2.38
CA SER A 424 -20.71 15.99 2.85
C SER A 424 -20.46 14.64 3.57
N LYS A 425 -19.63 13.75 2.98
CA LYS A 425 -19.24 12.47 3.62
C LYS A 425 -18.58 12.70 4.98
N LEU A 426 -17.67 13.67 5.07
CA LEU A 426 -16.99 14.00 6.33
C LEU A 426 -17.91 14.60 7.38
N SER A 427 -18.94 15.35 6.96
CA SER A 427 -19.94 15.93 7.87
C SER A 427 -20.96 14.90 8.39
N SER A 428 -21.12 13.77 7.72
CA SER A 428 -22.01 12.69 8.18
C SER A 428 -21.41 11.82 9.29
N TYR A 429 -20.13 11.97 9.60
CA TYR A 429 -19.47 11.27 10.70
C TYR A 429 -19.57 12.09 11.99
N HIS A 430 -20.21 11.55 13.00
CA HIS A 430 -20.32 12.12 14.34
C HIS A 430 -19.40 11.39 15.31
N GLU A 431 -18.58 12.15 16.03
CA GLU A 431 -17.59 11.64 17.01
C GLU A 431 -18.24 11.04 18.26
#